data_093842cc978ed0270d81cc0d0fea598a
#
_entry.id   093842cc978ed0270d81cc0d0fea598a
#
_cell.length_a   1.000
_cell.length_b   1.000
_cell.length_c   1.000
_cell.angle_alpha   90.00
_cell.angle_beta   90.00
_cell.angle_gamma   90.00
#
_symmetry.space_group_name_H-M   'P 1'
#
loop_
_entity.id
_entity.type
_entity.pdbx_description
1 polymer ?
#
loop_
_entity_poly.entity_id
_entity_poly.type
_entity_poly.pdbx_seq_one_letter_code
_entity_poly.pdbx_strand_id
1 'polypeptide(L)'
;MKKFIDISPVDSRYFADAEGKTYLPIGCNLSFFRGSEDVAEETVLETYRTWMTNFAQNGGNFIRIWLGVPFFNVMPERVGEYDERAVSHIRYIVGLAEKLGLRIKFTLEHFRSIRKQNETESFPGVVRFNNPVYIGMASDMHEYMNSPECRKAYLDKARFLAKCGFGDSPAVIAWELWNEINAVAPLEDYAPWSDYMIAELKQIFPKQMIVQNLGSFSGRDSYRNYDQLATVKDNGWMQVHRYFDPGAELDVCRGPMDILCADAVRELLDRSPARPAILAECGAVEKNHSRYSDQYADDREGLLLHDMIFAAFFAGSAGCGQPWHWDHIYIAGHNLWYHFKRFAKAVEGLDPAAEHFRPFRTESHRMRIYGLRGTGTVLLWFRSKDGGTAENESFRFGGRGTAEIYFPLEDRREALKVEDNGWCNLPAIKRSAVIRFVR
;
A
#
# COMPACT_ATOMS: atom_id res chain seq x y z
N MET A 1 6.20 4.48 20.81
CA MET A 1 4.88 4.49 20.17
C MET A 1 3.83 4.10 21.21
N LYS A 2 2.80 4.92 21.45
CA LYS A 2 1.86 4.66 22.58
C LYS A 2 0.38 4.62 22.16
N LYS A 3 0.05 4.89 20.90
CA LYS A 3 -1.34 5.09 20.46
C LYS A 3 -1.67 4.18 19.29
N PHE A 4 -2.84 3.58 19.33
CA PHE A 4 -3.42 2.88 18.19
C PHE A 4 -3.90 3.89 17.14
N ILE A 5 -3.96 3.46 15.91
CA ILE A 5 -4.51 4.21 14.78
C ILE A 5 -5.81 3.54 14.37
N ASP A 6 -6.81 4.35 14.08
CA ASP A 6 -8.12 3.93 13.60
C ASP A 6 -8.61 4.89 12.51
N ILE A 7 -9.83 4.67 12.03
CA ILE A 7 -10.50 5.57 11.09
C ILE A 7 -10.67 6.94 11.76
N SER A 8 -10.37 8.01 11.02
CA SER A 8 -10.52 9.36 11.52
C SER A 8 -11.98 9.72 11.83
N PRO A 9 -12.28 10.25 13.02
CA PRO A 9 -13.63 10.74 13.34
C PRO A 9 -13.98 12.04 12.60
N VAL A 10 -13.00 12.74 12.04
CA VAL A 10 -13.20 14.00 11.31
C VAL A 10 -13.57 13.75 9.86
N ASP A 11 -12.88 12.81 9.21
CA ASP A 11 -13.17 12.38 7.84
C ASP A 11 -12.83 10.91 7.71
N SER A 12 -13.85 10.07 7.54
CA SER A 12 -13.71 8.61 7.49
C SER A 12 -12.88 8.08 6.32
N ARG A 13 -12.47 8.94 5.39
CA ARG A 13 -11.55 8.58 4.31
C ARG A 13 -10.08 8.56 4.73
N TYR A 14 -9.78 8.95 5.96
CA TYR A 14 -8.42 9.04 6.51
C TYR A 14 -8.31 8.30 7.84
N PHE A 15 -7.11 8.27 8.37
CA PHE A 15 -6.79 7.64 9.66
C PHE A 15 -6.39 8.69 10.69
N ALA A 16 -6.62 8.37 11.96
CA ALA A 16 -6.18 9.20 13.09
C ALA A 16 -5.77 8.36 14.29
N ASP A 17 -4.97 8.95 15.17
CA ASP A 17 -4.72 8.37 16.50
C ASP A 17 -5.91 8.66 17.47
N ALA A 18 -5.85 8.06 18.64
CA ALA A 18 -6.90 8.21 19.67
C ALA A 18 -7.13 9.67 20.14
N GLU A 19 -6.22 10.60 19.84
CA GLU A 19 -6.39 12.03 20.12
C GLU A 19 -6.96 12.81 18.92
N GLY A 20 -7.28 12.11 17.83
CA GLY A 20 -7.83 12.69 16.61
C GLY A 20 -6.76 13.27 15.67
N LYS A 21 -5.46 13.13 15.97
CA LYS A 21 -4.40 13.59 15.09
C LYS A 21 -4.33 12.69 13.86
N THR A 22 -4.46 13.30 12.69
CA THR A 22 -4.38 12.57 11.41
C THR A 22 -3.07 11.78 11.27
N TYR A 23 -3.20 10.52 10.89
CA TYR A 23 -2.11 9.64 10.51
C TYR A 23 -2.15 9.42 8.99
N LEU A 24 -1.12 9.89 8.29
CA LEU A 24 -0.97 9.73 6.85
C LEU A 24 0.03 8.59 6.57
N PRO A 25 -0.42 7.42 6.07
CA PRO A 25 0.48 6.33 5.74
C PRO A 25 1.44 6.69 4.61
N ILE A 26 2.74 6.71 4.90
CA ILE A 26 3.81 6.74 3.92
C ILE A 26 4.38 5.32 3.91
N GLY A 27 3.91 4.51 2.97
CA GLY A 27 4.01 3.06 3.02
C GLY A 27 4.91 2.44 1.98
N CYS A 28 5.46 1.27 2.33
CA CYS A 28 6.19 0.38 1.45
C CYS A 28 5.93 -1.07 1.83
N ASN A 29 5.91 -1.96 0.85
CA ASN A 29 5.93 -3.38 1.12
C ASN A 29 7.35 -3.78 1.54
N LEU A 30 7.46 -4.55 2.64
CA LEU A 30 8.66 -5.26 3.07
C LEU A 30 8.26 -6.71 3.38
N SER A 31 7.51 -7.31 2.45
CA SER A 31 6.64 -8.45 2.73
C SER A 31 7.40 -9.72 3.10
N PHE A 32 8.57 -9.95 2.52
CA PHE A 32 9.40 -11.13 2.78
C PHE A 32 10.85 -10.90 2.40
N PHE A 33 11.73 -11.78 2.83
CA PHE A 33 13.11 -11.88 2.37
C PHE A 33 13.21 -13.01 1.35
N ARG A 34 13.68 -12.73 0.14
CA ARG A 34 13.85 -13.73 -0.92
C ARG A 34 14.99 -14.69 -0.57
N GLY A 35 14.70 -16.01 -0.53
CA GLY A 35 15.68 -17.03 -0.17
C GLY A 35 16.00 -17.05 1.33
N SER A 36 15.03 -16.74 2.20
CA SER A 36 15.21 -16.81 3.65
C SER A 36 15.58 -18.20 4.17
N GLU A 37 15.28 -19.23 3.41
CA GLU A 37 15.63 -20.61 3.76
C GLU A 37 17.09 -20.96 3.44
N ASP A 38 17.73 -20.19 2.57
CA ASP A 38 19.08 -20.48 2.04
C ASP A 38 20.18 -19.70 2.78
N VAL A 39 19.81 -18.86 3.75
CA VAL A 39 20.73 -17.98 4.49
C VAL A 39 20.53 -18.07 6.00
N ALA A 40 21.54 -17.64 6.78
CA ALA A 40 21.42 -17.61 8.23
C ALA A 40 20.33 -16.63 8.68
N GLU A 41 19.64 -16.97 9.77
CA GLU A 41 18.57 -16.18 10.38
C GLU A 41 19.01 -14.74 10.68
N GLU A 42 20.22 -14.59 11.20
CA GLU A 42 20.81 -13.30 11.53
C GLU A 42 20.94 -12.39 10.29
N THR A 43 21.23 -12.98 9.13
CA THR A 43 21.29 -12.25 7.86
C THR A 43 19.93 -11.68 7.48
N VAL A 44 18.85 -12.47 7.65
CA VAL A 44 17.48 -12.05 7.36
C VAL A 44 17.07 -10.91 8.31
N LEU A 45 17.29 -11.08 9.61
CA LEU A 45 16.96 -10.07 10.63
C LEU A 45 17.73 -8.76 10.43
N GLU A 46 19.03 -8.85 10.12
CA GLU A 46 19.88 -7.68 9.84
C GLU A 46 19.44 -6.95 8.57
N THR A 47 19.01 -7.68 7.55
CA THR A 47 18.46 -7.08 6.32
C THR A 47 17.17 -6.34 6.61
N TYR A 48 16.24 -6.92 7.38
CA TYR A 48 15.03 -6.21 7.83
C TYR A 48 15.39 -4.97 8.63
N ARG A 49 16.36 -5.05 9.54
CA ARG A 49 16.83 -3.90 10.30
C ARG A 49 17.31 -2.78 9.38
N THR A 50 18.07 -3.13 8.36
CA THR A 50 18.60 -2.18 7.37
C THR A 50 17.47 -1.54 6.55
N TRP A 51 16.56 -2.33 5.98
CA TRP A 51 15.43 -1.82 5.20
C TRP A 51 14.52 -0.91 6.04
N MET A 52 14.11 -1.37 7.21
CA MET A 52 13.22 -0.61 8.09
C MET A 52 13.86 0.69 8.58
N THR A 53 15.17 0.66 8.89
CA THR A 53 15.91 1.85 9.32
C THR A 53 16.02 2.87 8.18
N ASN A 54 16.44 2.44 6.99
CA ASN A 54 16.55 3.30 5.82
C ASN A 54 15.20 3.92 5.46
N PHE A 55 14.14 3.12 5.48
CA PHE A 55 12.80 3.57 5.21
C PHE A 55 12.30 4.62 6.22
N ALA A 56 12.45 4.35 7.52
CA ALA A 56 12.04 5.26 8.59
C ALA A 56 12.84 6.59 8.56
N GLN A 57 14.16 6.53 8.35
CA GLN A 57 15.02 7.72 8.23
C GLN A 57 14.68 8.58 7.01
N ASN A 58 14.02 8.00 6.03
CA ASN A 58 13.52 8.69 4.85
C ASN A 58 12.01 9.02 4.93
N GLY A 59 11.44 9.09 6.12
CA GLY A 59 10.07 9.57 6.34
C GLY A 59 8.98 8.53 6.13
N GLY A 60 9.35 7.27 5.84
CA GLY A 60 8.42 6.15 5.83
C GLY A 60 7.90 5.85 7.22
N ASN A 61 6.62 5.46 7.32
CA ASN A 61 5.98 5.22 8.61
C ASN A 61 5.02 4.01 8.63
N PHE A 62 4.85 3.33 7.49
CA PHE A 62 3.94 2.20 7.33
C PHE A 62 4.58 1.10 6.50
N ILE A 63 4.59 -0.14 6.98
CA ILE A 63 5.11 -1.31 6.26
C ILE A 63 4.09 -2.44 6.23
N ARG A 64 4.19 -3.30 5.23
CA ARG A 64 3.40 -4.53 5.13
C ARG A 64 4.32 -5.74 5.14
N ILE A 65 3.96 -6.77 5.93
CA ILE A 65 4.72 -8.01 6.09
C ILE A 65 3.77 -9.22 5.99
N TRP A 66 4.20 -10.28 5.31
CA TRP A 66 3.45 -11.51 5.16
C TRP A 66 3.85 -12.54 6.22
N LEU A 67 2.87 -13.04 6.98
CA LEU A 67 3.08 -14.06 7.99
C LEU A 67 2.98 -15.50 7.44
N GLY A 68 2.49 -15.67 6.22
CA GLY A 68 2.40 -16.97 5.59
C GLY A 68 3.70 -17.47 4.94
N VAL A 69 4.77 -16.64 4.91
CA VAL A 69 6.08 -17.03 4.37
C VAL A 69 6.90 -17.83 5.39
N PRO A 70 7.81 -18.72 4.96
CA PRO A 70 8.53 -19.62 5.86
C PRO A 70 9.11 -18.95 7.10
N PHE A 71 9.77 -17.82 6.94
CA PHE A 71 10.45 -17.12 8.02
C PHE A 71 9.51 -16.60 9.14
N PHE A 72 8.26 -16.31 8.80
CA PHE A 72 7.27 -15.77 9.74
C PHE A 72 6.08 -16.69 9.99
N ASN A 73 6.02 -17.87 9.35
CA ASN A 73 4.89 -18.76 9.48
C ASN A 73 4.86 -19.46 10.85
N VAL A 74 3.99 -18.98 11.72
CA VAL A 74 3.85 -19.54 13.07
C VAL A 74 3.14 -20.91 13.11
N MET A 75 2.62 -21.41 11.99
CA MET A 75 1.95 -22.71 11.90
C MET A 75 2.38 -23.43 10.60
N PRO A 76 3.66 -23.87 10.51
CA PRO A 76 4.23 -24.36 9.25
C PRO A 76 3.86 -25.81 8.93
N GLU A 77 3.75 -26.70 9.93
CA GLU A 77 3.73 -28.16 9.72
C GLU A 77 2.31 -28.75 9.87
N ARG A 78 1.63 -28.39 10.95
CA ARG A 78 0.31 -28.94 11.30
C ARG A 78 -0.60 -27.90 11.91
N VAL A 79 -1.90 -28.04 11.65
CA VAL A 79 -2.92 -27.19 12.27
C VAL A 79 -2.88 -27.37 13.80
N GLY A 80 -2.72 -26.24 14.50
CA GLY A 80 -2.66 -26.20 15.97
C GLY A 80 -1.28 -26.43 16.57
N GLU A 81 -0.27 -26.74 15.77
CA GLU A 81 1.13 -26.80 16.21
C GLU A 81 1.83 -25.48 15.81
N TYR A 82 2.41 -24.79 16.79
CA TYR A 82 2.96 -23.45 16.59
C TYR A 82 4.47 -23.41 16.75
N ASP A 83 5.12 -22.62 15.88
CA ASP A 83 6.58 -22.41 15.87
C ASP A 83 6.95 -21.15 16.66
N GLU A 84 7.56 -21.35 17.84
CA GLU A 84 8.04 -20.27 18.70
C GLU A 84 9.22 -19.49 18.09
N ARG A 85 9.95 -20.08 17.14
CA ARG A 85 11.02 -19.39 16.42
C ARG A 85 10.42 -18.32 15.51
N ALA A 86 9.39 -18.65 14.74
CA ALA A 86 8.67 -17.67 13.93
C ALA A 86 8.03 -16.57 14.80
N VAL A 87 7.51 -16.90 15.99
CA VAL A 87 7.04 -15.89 16.96
C VAL A 87 8.16 -14.95 17.37
N SER A 88 9.37 -15.46 17.60
CA SER A 88 10.54 -14.65 17.96
C SER A 88 10.93 -13.68 16.85
N HIS A 89 10.87 -14.12 15.58
CA HIS A 89 11.10 -13.26 14.41
C HIS A 89 10.08 -12.14 14.33
N ILE A 90 8.78 -12.45 14.48
CA ILE A 90 7.71 -11.44 14.47
C ILE A 90 7.92 -10.44 15.63
N ARG A 91 8.28 -10.94 16.82
CA ARG A 91 8.54 -10.08 17.99
C ARG A 91 9.72 -9.14 17.75
N TYR A 92 10.79 -9.60 17.10
CA TYR A 92 11.91 -8.76 16.70
C TYR A 92 11.46 -7.63 15.77
N ILE A 93 10.68 -7.94 14.73
CA ILE A 93 10.17 -6.97 13.76
C ILE A 93 9.24 -5.94 14.44
N VAL A 94 8.32 -6.39 15.30
CA VAL A 94 7.41 -5.50 16.04
C VAL A 94 8.21 -4.56 16.96
N GLY A 95 9.17 -5.10 17.70
CA GLY A 95 10.03 -4.29 18.60
C GLY A 95 10.88 -3.27 17.82
N LEU A 96 11.36 -3.63 16.64
CA LEU A 96 12.08 -2.72 15.77
C LEU A 96 11.15 -1.62 15.20
N ALA A 97 9.95 -1.98 14.78
CA ALA A 97 8.95 -1.01 14.32
C ALA A 97 8.57 -0.01 15.41
N GLU A 98 8.40 -0.45 16.66
CA GLU A 98 8.14 0.43 17.80
C GLU A 98 9.26 1.44 18.02
N LYS A 99 10.53 0.99 17.92
CA LYS A 99 11.71 1.87 18.05
C LYS A 99 11.82 2.89 16.93
N LEU A 100 11.50 2.48 15.71
CA LEU A 100 11.60 3.31 14.51
C LEU A 100 10.36 4.17 14.23
N GLY A 101 9.27 4.00 14.98
CA GLY A 101 8.01 4.72 14.75
C GLY A 101 7.19 4.20 13.56
N LEU A 102 7.46 2.97 13.09
CA LEU A 102 6.75 2.35 11.98
C LEU A 102 5.47 1.66 12.45
N ARG A 103 4.45 1.66 11.58
CA ARG A 103 3.24 0.84 11.72
C ARG A 103 3.32 -0.35 10.78
N ILE A 104 2.79 -1.48 11.21
CA ILE A 104 2.84 -2.73 10.45
C ILE A 104 1.42 -3.18 10.13
N LYS A 105 1.15 -3.49 8.87
CA LYS A 105 0.05 -4.34 8.43
C LYS A 105 0.58 -5.75 8.23
N PHE A 106 0.10 -6.69 9.01
CA PHE A 106 0.41 -8.10 8.84
C PHE A 106 -0.62 -8.77 7.93
N THR A 107 -0.14 -9.52 6.93
CA THR A 107 -0.97 -10.39 6.10
C THR A 107 -0.92 -11.80 6.65
N LEU A 108 -2.04 -12.33 7.10
CA LEU A 108 -2.12 -13.64 7.77
C LEU A 108 -1.86 -14.81 6.80
N GLU A 109 -2.40 -14.72 5.57
CA GLU A 109 -2.14 -15.67 4.51
C GLU A 109 -1.76 -14.95 3.21
N HIS A 110 -0.85 -15.52 2.45
CA HIS A 110 -0.40 -14.93 1.19
C HIS A 110 -0.79 -15.82 0.00
N PHE A 111 -0.48 -15.39 -1.20
CA PHE A 111 -0.81 -15.90 -2.52
C PHE A 111 -0.63 -17.43 -2.68
N ARG A 112 -1.39 -18.22 -1.92
CA ARG A 112 -1.41 -19.67 -1.97
C ARG A 112 -2.82 -20.21 -1.72
N SER A 113 -3.27 -21.06 -2.62
CA SER A 113 -4.49 -21.86 -2.40
C SER A 113 -4.17 -23.08 -1.55
N ILE A 114 -5.20 -23.78 -1.09
CA ILE A 114 -5.03 -25.06 -0.38
C ILE A 114 -4.61 -26.22 -1.29
N ARG A 115 -4.37 -26.00 -2.58
CA ARG A 115 -3.84 -27.02 -3.48
C ARG A 115 -2.35 -27.23 -3.21
N LYS A 116 -1.91 -28.50 -3.30
CA LYS A 116 -0.48 -28.80 -3.35
C LYS A 116 0.13 -28.11 -4.58
N GLN A 117 1.04 -27.19 -4.35
CA GLN A 117 1.73 -26.49 -5.42
C GLN A 117 2.82 -27.40 -5.99
N ASN A 118 2.92 -27.46 -7.31
CA ASN A 118 4.06 -28.06 -7.96
C ASN A 118 5.29 -27.17 -7.74
N GLU A 119 6.45 -27.74 -7.58
CA GLU A 119 7.74 -27.01 -7.40
C GLU A 119 8.04 -26.05 -8.55
N THR A 120 7.38 -26.21 -9.69
CA THR A 120 7.51 -25.38 -10.90
C THR A 120 6.59 -24.15 -10.92
N GLU A 121 5.64 -24.02 -10.00
CA GLU A 121 4.68 -22.90 -9.94
C GLU A 121 5.20 -21.69 -9.15
N SER A 122 6.47 -21.68 -8.75
CA SER A 122 7.07 -20.50 -8.12
C SER A 122 7.30 -19.41 -9.17
N PHE A 123 6.78 -18.23 -8.93
CA PHE A 123 7.19 -17.06 -9.71
C PHE A 123 8.71 -16.89 -9.60
N PRO A 124 9.44 -16.69 -10.72
CA PRO A 124 10.88 -16.49 -10.66
C PRO A 124 11.24 -15.36 -9.66
N GLY A 125 12.09 -15.68 -8.69
CA GLY A 125 12.53 -14.72 -7.65
C GLY A 125 11.52 -14.48 -6.53
N VAL A 126 10.43 -15.21 -6.46
CA VAL A 126 9.55 -15.25 -5.28
C VAL A 126 9.94 -16.44 -4.41
N VAL A 127 9.88 -16.27 -3.11
CA VAL A 127 10.03 -17.33 -2.10
C VAL A 127 9.22 -18.55 -2.51
N ARG A 128 9.78 -19.74 -2.36
CA ARG A 128 9.00 -20.97 -2.42
C ARG A 128 7.80 -20.80 -1.50
N PHE A 129 6.61 -20.77 -2.10
CA PHE A 129 5.40 -20.77 -1.30
C PHE A 129 5.29 -22.13 -0.63
N ASN A 130 5.48 -22.16 0.68
CA ASN A 130 5.18 -23.36 1.44
C ASN A 130 3.75 -23.78 1.15
N ASN A 131 3.55 -25.09 1.04
CA ASN A 131 2.20 -25.60 1.05
C ASN A 131 1.49 -25.09 2.31
N PRO A 132 0.28 -24.51 2.20
CA PRO A 132 -0.44 -24.11 3.40
C PRO A 132 -0.75 -25.34 4.25
N VAL A 133 -0.64 -25.19 5.55
CA VAL A 133 -0.93 -26.25 6.53
C VAL A 133 -2.36 -26.82 6.41
N TYR A 134 -3.24 -26.10 5.75
CA TYR A 134 -4.65 -26.46 5.51
C TYR A 134 -4.86 -27.47 4.38
N ILE A 135 -3.80 -27.88 3.65
CA ILE A 135 -3.90 -28.93 2.62
C ILE A 135 -4.43 -30.21 3.26
N GLY A 136 -5.47 -30.76 2.65
CA GLY A 136 -6.15 -31.95 3.16
C GLY A 136 -7.31 -31.70 4.12
N MET A 137 -7.53 -30.44 4.53
CA MET A 137 -8.72 -30.08 5.32
C MET A 137 -9.95 -29.84 4.43
N ALA A 138 -9.75 -29.48 3.18
CA ALA A 138 -10.78 -29.28 2.18
C ALA A 138 -10.24 -29.66 0.80
N SER A 139 -11.13 -29.96 -0.15
CA SER A 139 -10.76 -30.37 -1.51
C SER A 139 -10.35 -29.17 -2.38
N ASP A 140 -10.93 -27.99 -2.11
CA ASP A 140 -10.68 -26.76 -2.85
C ASP A 140 -10.96 -25.51 -1.99
N MET A 141 -10.79 -24.32 -2.55
CA MET A 141 -11.03 -23.06 -1.85
C MET A 141 -12.50 -22.79 -1.57
N HIS A 142 -13.43 -23.31 -2.37
CA HIS A 142 -14.86 -23.19 -2.08
C HIS A 142 -15.20 -23.95 -0.78
N GLU A 143 -14.82 -25.21 -0.68
CA GLU A 143 -15.04 -26.00 0.54
C GLU A 143 -14.30 -25.36 1.73
N TYR A 144 -13.05 -24.95 1.56
CA TYR A 144 -12.27 -24.31 2.61
C TYR A 144 -12.97 -23.09 3.21
N MET A 145 -13.46 -22.19 2.39
CA MET A 145 -14.11 -20.95 2.85
C MET A 145 -15.45 -21.19 3.52
N ASN A 146 -16.11 -22.29 3.18
CA ASN A 146 -17.42 -22.64 3.72
C ASN A 146 -17.36 -23.65 4.88
N SER A 147 -16.20 -24.31 5.11
CA SER A 147 -16.03 -25.28 6.20
C SER A 147 -15.86 -24.60 7.57
N PRO A 148 -16.69 -24.96 8.56
CA PRO A 148 -16.53 -24.48 9.94
C PRO A 148 -15.17 -24.85 10.55
N GLU A 149 -14.65 -26.04 10.22
CA GLU A 149 -13.37 -26.55 10.72
C GLU A 149 -12.20 -25.72 10.17
N CYS A 150 -12.23 -25.37 8.89
CA CYS A 150 -11.21 -24.55 8.26
C CYS A 150 -11.23 -23.11 8.82
N ARG A 151 -12.44 -22.53 8.98
CA ARG A 151 -12.61 -21.21 9.63
C ARG A 151 -12.07 -21.23 11.06
N LYS A 152 -12.37 -22.30 11.82
CA LYS A 152 -11.85 -22.45 13.19
C LYS A 152 -10.34 -22.53 13.21
N ALA A 153 -9.72 -23.31 12.34
CA ALA A 153 -8.26 -23.45 12.27
C ALA A 153 -7.58 -22.11 11.96
N TYR A 154 -8.14 -21.34 11.04
CA TYR A 154 -7.67 -19.98 10.73
C TYR A 154 -7.78 -19.05 11.95
N LEU A 155 -8.92 -19.04 12.63
CA LEU A 155 -9.16 -18.21 13.82
C LEU A 155 -8.28 -18.64 15.01
N ASP A 156 -8.00 -19.92 15.18
CA ASP A 156 -7.11 -20.41 16.24
C ASP A 156 -5.67 -19.90 16.05
N LYS A 157 -5.19 -19.83 14.81
CA LYS A 157 -3.90 -19.18 14.50
C LYS A 157 -3.92 -17.69 14.90
N ALA A 158 -5.00 -16.98 14.62
CA ALA A 158 -5.14 -15.58 15.02
C ALA A 158 -5.18 -15.42 16.55
N ARG A 159 -5.91 -16.28 17.26
CA ARG A 159 -5.93 -16.31 18.73
C ARG A 159 -4.56 -16.60 19.33
N PHE A 160 -3.77 -17.47 18.70
CA PHE A 160 -2.40 -17.72 19.11
C PHE A 160 -1.54 -16.45 18.97
N LEU A 161 -1.60 -15.75 17.83
CA LEU A 161 -0.89 -14.48 17.63
C LEU A 161 -1.31 -13.42 18.65
N ALA A 162 -2.59 -13.34 19.00
CA ALA A 162 -3.06 -12.45 20.05
C ALA A 162 -2.47 -12.82 21.43
N LYS A 163 -2.42 -14.11 21.79
CA LYS A 163 -1.77 -14.59 23.03
C LYS A 163 -0.28 -14.27 23.08
N CYS A 164 0.40 -14.20 21.94
CA CYS A 164 1.80 -13.78 21.87
C CYS A 164 2.00 -12.27 22.10
N GLY A 165 0.91 -11.50 22.30
CA GLY A 165 0.93 -10.07 22.63
C GLY A 165 0.89 -9.14 21.42
N PHE A 166 0.78 -9.67 20.20
CA PHE A 166 0.79 -8.82 19.00
C PHE A 166 -0.49 -7.97 18.85
N GLY A 167 -1.60 -8.39 19.45
CA GLY A 167 -2.83 -7.62 19.55
C GLY A 167 -2.74 -6.40 20.48
N ASP A 168 -1.72 -6.31 21.33
CA ASP A 168 -1.52 -5.23 22.28
C ASP A 168 -0.46 -4.21 21.81
N SER A 169 0.28 -4.52 20.75
CA SER A 169 1.27 -3.58 20.21
C SER A 169 0.62 -2.53 19.31
N PRO A 170 0.76 -1.23 19.63
CA PRO A 170 0.31 -0.18 18.74
C PRO A 170 1.15 -0.06 17.45
N ALA A 171 2.26 -0.77 17.33
CA ALA A 171 2.98 -0.88 16.06
C ALA A 171 2.18 -1.69 15.03
N VAL A 172 1.36 -2.64 15.46
CA VAL A 172 0.47 -3.39 14.56
C VAL A 172 -0.80 -2.56 14.34
N ILE A 173 -0.93 -1.99 13.14
CA ILE A 173 -2.08 -1.15 12.77
C ILE A 173 -3.24 -1.98 12.23
N ALA A 174 -2.94 -3.07 11.51
CA ALA A 174 -3.98 -3.89 10.89
C ALA A 174 -3.53 -5.33 10.67
N TRP A 175 -4.54 -6.20 10.58
CA TRP A 175 -4.44 -7.59 10.14
C TRP A 175 -5.17 -7.73 8.81
N GLU A 176 -4.45 -8.14 7.78
CA GLU A 176 -4.98 -8.45 6.46
C GLU A 176 -5.24 -9.94 6.37
N LEU A 177 -6.46 -10.31 5.95
CA LEU A 177 -6.88 -11.71 5.95
C LEU A 177 -6.04 -12.57 5.00
N TRP A 178 -6.06 -12.20 3.71
CA TRP A 178 -5.43 -12.98 2.66
C TRP A 178 -4.93 -12.07 1.54
N ASN A 179 -3.67 -12.26 1.12
CA ASN A 179 -3.15 -11.52 -0.01
C ASN A 179 -3.82 -11.95 -1.32
N GLU A 180 -4.37 -10.98 -2.05
CA GLU A 180 -4.95 -11.19 -3.38
C GLU A 180 -5.99 -12.31 -3.43
N ILE A 181 -6.95 -12.25 -2.52
CA ILE A 181 -7.93 -13.33 -2.30
C ILE A 181 -8.68 -13.73 -3.58
N ASN A 182 -8.90 -12.78 -4.48
CA ASN A 182 -9.54 -13.01 -5.78
C ASN A 182 -8.72 -13.89 -6.74
N ALA A 183 -7.42 -14.05 -6.48
CA ALA A 183 -6.56 -14.94 -7.27
C ALA A 183 -6.59 -16.40 -6.78
N VAL A 184 -7.09 -16.64 -5.57
CA VAL A 184 -7.09 -17.97 -4.95
C VAL A 184 -8.47 -18.52 -4.67
N ALA A 185 -9.48 -17.67 -4.50
CA ALA A 185 -10.85 -18.06 -4.12
C ALA A 185 -11.91 -17.62 -5.13
N PRO A 186 -13.01 -18.37 -5.26
CA PRO A 186 -14.14 -17.98 -6.10
C PRO A 186 -14.77 -16.65 -5.65
N LEU A 187 -15.26 -15.89 -6.62
CA LEU A 187 -15.87 -14.58 -6.42
C LEU A 187 -17.03 -14.62 -5.41
N GLU A 188 -17.87 -15.62 -5.51
CA GLU A 188 -19.05 -15.83 -4.67
C GLU A 188 -18.73 -16.20 -3.22
N ASP A 189 -17.52 -16.70 -2.94
CA ASP A 189 -17.14 -17.19 -1.62
C ASP A 189 -16.37 -16.17 -0.80
N TYR A 190 -15.43 -15.46 -1.42
CA TYR A 190 -14.47 -14.67 -0.64
C TYR A 190 -15.09 -13.46 0.05
N ALA A 191 -16.13 -12.84 -0.49
CA ALA A 191 -16.75 -11.69 0.16
C ALA A 191 -17.57 -12.11 1.42
N PRO A 192 -18.46 -13.12 1.38
CA PRO A 192 -19.09 -13.63 2.58
C PRO A 192 -18.10 -14.19 3.62
N TRP A 193 -17.05 -14.86 3.14
CA TRP A 193 -15.99 -15.35 4.02
C TRP A 193 -15.26 -14.20 4.70
N SER A 194 -14.92 -13.13 3.95
CA SER A 194 -14.25 -11.96 4.51
C SER A 194 -15.11 -11.23 5.53
N ASP A 195 -16.41 -11.05 5.27
CA ASP A 195 -17.35 -10.47 6.23
C ASP A 195 -17.37 -11.24 7.56
N TYR A 196 -17.50 -12.58 7.48
CA TYR A 196 -17.48 -13.43 8.65
C TYR A 196 -16.15 -13.36 9.42
N MET A 197 -15.03 -13.48 8.70
CA MET A 197 -13.70 -13.47 9.32
C MET A 197 -13.34 -12.11 9.92
N ILE A 198 -13.73 -11.01 9.29
CA ILE A 198 -13.51 -9.68 9.87
C ILE A 198 -14.26 -9.52 11.18
N ALA A 199 -15.53 -9.96 11.25
CA ALA A 199 -16.32 -9.89 12.46
C ALA A 199 -15.68 -10.69 13.62
N GLU A 200 -15.21 -11.90 13.34
CA GLU A 200 -14.53 -12.75 14.34
C GLU A 200 -13.16 -12.20 14.75
N LEU A 201 -12.37 -11.73 13.78
CA LEU A 201 -11.03 -11.18 14.07
C LEU A 201 -11.08 -9.87 14.85
N LYS A 202 -12.12 -9.05 14.68
CA LYS A 202 -12.33 -7.86 15.51
C LYS A 202 -12.51 -8.18 16.99
N GLN A 203 -13.06 -9.35 17.31
CA GLN A 203 -13.16 -9.82 18.70
C GLN A 203 -11.80 -10.26 19.25
N ILE A 204 -10.94 -10.82 18.40
CA ILE A 204 -9.59 -11.27 18.75
C ILE A 204 -8.62 -10.08 18.84
N PHE A 205 -8.72 -9.12 17.92
CA PHE A 205 -7.88 -7.94 17.80
C PHE A 205 -8.70 -6.64 17.87
N PRO A 206 -9.31 -6.32 19.02
CA PRO A 206 -10.26 -5.19 19.14
C PRO A 206 -9.62 -3.82 18.96
N LYS A 207 -8.28 -3.72 18.99
CA LYS A 207 -7.53 -2.47 18.91
C LYS A 207 -6.95 -2.20 17.52
N GLN A 208 -7.00 -3.18 16.62
CA GLN A 208 -6.46 -3.07 15.26
C GLN A 208 -7.57 -3.16 14.23
N MET A 209 -7.33 -2.57 13.08
CA MET A 209 -8.20 -2.72 11.93
C MET A 209 -8.03 -4.10 11.28
N ILE A 210 -9.11 -4.65 10.75
CA ILE A 210 -9.09 -5.89 9.99
C ILE A 210 -9.44 -5.54 8.56
N VAL A 211 -8.66 -6.06 7.60
CA VAL A 211 -8.79 -5.69 6.19
C VAL A 211 -8.64 -6.88 5.25
N GLN A 212 -9.26 -6.77 4.08
CA GLN A 212 -9.08 -7.66 2.96
C GLN A 212 -8.65 -6.86 1.73
N ASN A 213 -7.80 -7.42 0.87
CA ASN A 213 -7.38 -6.81 -0.37
C ASN A 213 -7.77 -7.62 -1.60
N LEU A 214 -7.56 -7.00 -2.74
CA LEU A 214 -7.68 -7.60 -4.06
C LEU A 214 -6.35 -7.50 -4.78
N GLY A 215 -6.08 -8.51 -5.61
CA GLY A 215 -4.86 -8.65 -6.37
C GLY A 215 -4.78 -7.76 -7.59
N SER A 216 -3.71 -7.99 -8.33
CA SER A 216 -3.38 -7.27 -9.55
C SER A 216 -4.51 -7.28 -10.55
N PHE A 217 -5.02 -6.11 -10.86
CA PHE A 217 -6.07 -5.94 -11.84
C PHE A 217 -5.47 -5.75 -13.22
N SER A 218 -5.49 -6.81 -14.02
CA SER A 218 -5.05 -6.78 -15.40
C SER A 218 -6.16 -7.18 -16.38
N GLY A 219 -7.20 -7.89 -15.92
CA GLY A 219 -8.31 -8.40 -16.71
C GLY A 219 -9.59 -7.57 -16.58
N ARG A 220 -10.45 -7.66 -17.59
CA ARG A 220 -11.74 -6.92 -17.63
C ARG A 220 -12.71 -7.34 -16.53
N ASP A 221 -12.69 -8.60 -16.13
CA ASP A 221 -13.56 -9.12 -15.06
C ASP A 221 -13.14 -8.62 -13.67
N SER A 222 -12.01 -7.95 -13.57
CA SER A 222 -11.49 -7.41 -12.31
C SER A 222 -12.47 -6.45 -11.62
N TYR A 223 -13.28 -5.71 -12.39
CA TYR A 223 -14.25 -4.76 -11.82
C TYR A 223 -15.32 -5.42 -10.93
N ARG A 224 -15.70 -6.67 -11.21
CA ARG A 224 -16.62 -7.45 -10.36
C ARG A 224 -16.04 -7.67 -8.96
N ASN A 225 -14.73 -7.85 -8.87
CA ASN A 225 -14.04 -8.03 -7.58
C ASN A 225 -14.10 -6.75 -6.74
N TYR A 226 -13.98 -5.56 -7.35
CA TYR A 226 -14.17 -4.28 -6.63
C TYR A 226 -15.57 -4.19 -6.05
N ASP A 227 -16.59 -4.51 -6.87
CA ASP A 227 -17.99 -4.45 -6.46
C ASP A 227 -18.25 -5.41 -5.28
N GLN A 228 -17.67 -6.62 -5.32
CA GLN A 228 -17.78 -7.59 -4.22
C GLN A 228 -17.05 -7.15 -2.96
N LEU A 229 -15.82 -6.65 -3.06
CA LEU A 229 -15.10 -6.17 -1.88
C LEU A 229 -15.82 -4.98 -1.22
N ALA A 230 -16.48 -4.13 -2.00
CA ALA A 230 -17.24 -3.01 -1.49
C ALA A 230 -18.44 -3.44 -0.62
N THR A 231 -18.96 -4.65 -0.82
CA THR A 231 -20.07 -5.21 0.00
C THR A 231 -19.63 -5.64 1.39
N VAL A 232 -18.33 -5.90 1.60
CA VAL A 232 -17.77 -6.29 2.90
C VAL A 232 -17.85 -5.11 3.86
N LYS A 233 -18.79 -5.17 4.83
CA LYS A 233 -19.24 -4.02 5.62
C LYS A 233 -18.16 -3.42 6.50
N ASP A 234 -17.46 -4.29 7.21
CA ASP A 234 -16.50 -3.90 8.25
C ASP A 234 -15.04 -3.97 7.78
N ASN A 235 -14.81 -4.06 6.47
CA ASN A 235 -13.46 -3.93 5.91
C ASN A 235 -12.90 -2.54 6.26
N GLY A 236 -11.81 -2.50 7.05
CA GLY A 236 -11.27 -1.26 7.63
C GLY A 236 -10.91 -0.19 6.59
N TRP A 237 -10.46 -0.61 5.41
CA TRP A 237 -10.27 0.26 4.25
C TRP A 237 -10.38 -0.52 2.94
N MET A 238 -10.61 0.20 1.85
CA MET A 238 -10.54 -0.36 0.50
C MET A 238 -9.10 -0.35 0.01
N GLN A 239 -8.64 -1.46 -0.55
CA GLN A 239 -7.29 -1.55 -1.07
C GLN A 239 -7.21 -2.51 -2.27
N VAL A 240 -6.27 -2.21 -3.16
CA VAL A 240 -6.03 -2.96 -4.39
C VAL A 240 -4.56 -2.95 -4.74
N HIS A 241 -4.15 -3.92 -5.55
CA HIS A 241 -2.83 -3.97 -6.19
C HIS A 241 -2.99 -3.62 -7.67
N ARG A 242 -2.11 -2.77 -8.19
CA ARG A 242 -2.11 -2.39 -9.60
C ARG A 242 -0.68 -2.28 -10.11
N TYR A 243 -0.40 -3.00 -11.19
CA TYR A 243 0.93 -3.05 -11.79
C TYR A 243 0.91 -2.57 -13.24
N PHE A 244 2.01 -1.92 -13.66
CA PHE A 244 2.31 -1.82 -15.07
C PHE A 244 2.61 -3.21 -15.60
N ASP A 245 1.82 -3.69 -16.56
CA ASP A 245 1.94 -5.00 -17.20
C ASP A 245 1.64 -4.85 -18.69
N PRO A 246 2.65 -5.00 -19.58
CA PRO A 246 2.46 -4.90 -21.02
C PRO A 246 1.51 -5.96 -21.61
N GLY A 247 1.24 -7.04 -20.87
CA GLY A 247 0.31 -8.11 -21.26
C GLY A 247 -1.12 -7.94 -20.73
N ALA A 248 -1.39 -6.89 -19.96
CA ALA A 248 -2.71 -6.67 -19.38
C ALA A 248 -3.78 -6.40 -20.43
N GLU A 249 -4.99 -6.92 -20.20
CA GLU A 249 -6.16 -6.63 -21.03
C GLU A 249 -6.65 -5.19 -20.85
N LEU A 250 -6.50 -4.64 -19.63
CA LEU A 250 -6.87 -3.27 -19.33
C LEU A 250 -5.79 -2.31 -19.80
N ASP A 251 -6.16 -1.39 -20.69
CA ASP A 251 -5.23 -0.41 -21.25
C ASP A 251 -4.53 0.43 -20.19
N VAL A 252 -5.23 0.78 -19.10
CA VAL A 252 -4.66 1.54 -17.99
C VAL A 252 -3.47 0.84 -17.33
N CYS A 253 -3.42 -0.49 -17.36
CA CYS A 253 -2.31 -1.26 -16.81
C CYS A 253 -1.05 -1.23 -17.71
N ARG A 254 -1.15 -0.69 -18.93
CA ARG A 254 0.00 -0.49 -19.82
C ARG A 254 0.65 0.90 -19.67
N GLY A 255 0.23 1.64 -18.65
CA GLY A 255 0.82 2.93 -18.28
C GLY A 255 0.19 4.14 -18.98
N PRO A 256 0.70 5.33 -18.75
CA PRO A 256 1.85 5.64 -17.87
C PRO A 256 1.58 5.41 -16.39
N MET A 257 2.64 5.27 -15.58
CA MET A 257 2.58 4.85 -14.17
C MET A 257 1.71 5.77 -13.31
N ASP A 258 1.80 7.08 -13.52
CA ASP A 258 0.99 8.06 -12.78
C ASP A 258 -0.51 7.91 -13.04
N ILE A 259 -0.91 7.63 -14.28
CA ILE A 259 -2.33 7.37 -14.63
C ILE A 259 -2.79 6.06 -14.01
N LEU A 260 -2.00 5.00 -14.17
CA LEU A 260 -2.29 3.67 -13.63
C LEU A 260 -2.56 3.71 -12.12
N CYS A 261 -1.67 4.34 -11.36
CA CYS A 261 -1.80 4.44 -9.91
C CYS A 261 -2.99 5.34 -9.48
N ALA A 262 -3.20 6.46 -10.17
CA ALA A 262 -4.30 7.36 -9.88
C ALA A 262 -5.66 6.73 -10.17
N ASP A 263 -5.79 6.01 -11.29
CA ASP A 263 -7.05 5.36 -11.67
C ASP A 263 -7.42 4.22 -10.71
N ALA A 264 -6.44 3.47 -10.19
CA ALA A 264 -6.68 2.45 -9.17
C ALA A 264 -7.33 3.03 -7.92
N VAL A 265 -6.86 4.18 -7.45
CA VAL A 265 -7.44 4.87 -6.29
C VAL A 265 -8.83 5.41 -6.59
N ARG A 266 -9.03 6.03 -7.76
CA ARG A 266 -10.34 6.55 -8.17
C ARG A 266 -11.38 5.44 -8.22
N GLU A 267 -11.05 4.28 -8.78
CA GLU A 267 -11.93 3.11 -8.86
C GLU A 267 -12.36 2.60 -7.47
N LEU A 268 -11.49 2.66 -6.46
CA LEU A 268 -11.84 2.34 -5.07
C LEU A 268 -12.79 3.38 -4.47
N LEU A 269 -12.50 4.68 -4.67
CA LEU A 269 -13.32 5.78 -4.14
C LEU A 269 -14.70 5.83 -4.79
N ASP A 270 -14.83 5.50 -6.08
CA ASP A 270 -16.11 5.43 -6.79
C ASP A 270 -17.05 4.39 -6.16
N ARG A 271 -16.50 3.32 -5.58
CA ARG A 271 -17.26 2.23 -4.94
C ARG A 271 -17.45 2.38 -3.44
N SER A 272 -16.53 3.06 -2.79
CA SER A 272 -16.56 3.26 -1.33
C SER A 272 -16.08 4.66 -0.97
N PRO A 273 -16.85 5.72 -1.29
CA PRO A 273 -16.41 7.11 -1.15
C PRO A 273 -16.24 7.57 0.32
N ALA A 274 -16.75 6.79 1.27
CA ALA A 274 -16.69 7.09 2.70
C ALA A 274 -15.67 6.23 3.46
N ARG A 275 -14.85 5.44 2.78
CA ARG A 275 -13.78 4.63 3.39
C ARG A 275 -12.40 5.10 2.92
N PRO A 276 -11.34 4.89 3.71
CA PRO A 276 -10.00 5.10 3.20
C PRO A 276 -9.74 4.21 1.98
N ALA A 277 -9.14 4.77 0.95
CA ALA A 277 -8.67 4.03 -0.21
C ALA A 277 -7.14 3.98 -0.21
N ILE A 278 -6.55 2.81 -0.42
CA ILE A 278 -5.09 2.62 -0.45
C ILE A 278 -4.71 1.80 -1.69
N LEU A 279 -3.75 2.31 -2.46
CA LEU A 279 -3.03 1.52 -3.44
C LEU A 279 -1.95 0.71 -2.69
N ALA A 280 -2.31 -0.52 -2.30
CA ALA A 280 -1.53 -1.32 -1.34
C ALA A 280 -0.32 -2.04 -1.96
N GLU A 281 -0.35 -2.24 -3.27
CA GLU A 281 0.82 -2.61 -4.06
C GLU A 281 0.79 -1.90 -5.41
N CYS A 282 1.95 -1.42 -5.84
CA CYS A 282 2.16 -0.91 -7.19
C CYS A 282 3.59 -1.18 -7.64
N GLY A 283 3.76 -1.36 -8.93
CA GLY A 283 5.05 -1.72 -9.50
C GLY A 283 4.98 -1.89 -11.01
N ALA A 284 6.10 -2.33 -11.58
CA ALA A 284 6.19 -2.70 -12.97
C ALA A 284 6.61 -4.17 -13.10
N VAL A 285 5.93 -4.88 -13.97
CA VAL A 285 6.20 -6.28 -14.27
C VAL A 285 6.31 -6.51 -15.78
N GLU A 286 6.90 -7.61 -16.16
CA GLU A 286 6.93 -8.08 -17.54
C GLU A 286 5.57 -8.71 -17.91
N LYS A 287 5.38 -8.89 -19.20
CA LYS A 287 4.13 -9.39 -19.79
C LYS A 287 3.51 -10.53 -19.00
N ASN A 288 2.23 -10.37 -18.68
CA ASN A 288 1.42 -11.32 -17.91
C ASN A 288 1.97 -11.60 -16.51
N HIS A 289 2.56 -10.59 -15.89
CA HIS A 289 3.10 -10.68 -14.52
C HIS A 289 4.17 -11.78 -14.36
N SER A 290 4.91 -12.10 -15.42
CA SER A 290 5.84 -13.24 -15.44
C SER A 290 7.07 -13.04 -14.55
N ARG A 291 7.51 -11.79 -14.36
CA ARG A 291 8.62 -11.37 -13.48
C ARG A 291 8.59 -9.84 -13.27
N TYR A 292 9.48 -9.31 -12.45
CA TYR A 292 9.68 -7.86 -12.33
C TYR A 292 10.15 -7.26 -13.67
N SER A 293 9.85 -5.98 -13.89
CA SER A 293 10.16 -5.31 -15.16
C SER A 293 11.65 -5.00 -15.31
N ASP A 294 12.15 -5.18 -16.54
CA ASP A 294 13.50 -4.77 -16.93
C ASP A 294 13.72 -3.25 -16.84
N GLN A 295 12.64 -2.44 -16.88
CA GLN A 295 12.73 -1.00 -16.70
C GLN A 295 13.41 -0.59 -15.38
N TYR A 296 13.35 -1.42 -14.35
CA TYR A 296 14.00 -1.11 -13.07
C TYR A 296 15.51 -1.02 -13.17
N ALA A 297 16.14 -1.75 -14.06
CA ALA A 297 17.59 -1.70 -14.27
C ALA A 297 18.05 -0.32 -14.76
N ASP A 298 17.22 0.35 -15.55
CA ASP A 298 17.49 1.66 -16.16
C ASP A 298 16.98 2.83 -15.32
N ASP A 299 15.95 2.62 -14.48
CA ASP A 299 15.35 3.66 -13.64
C ASP A 299 16.16 3.92 -12.35
N ARG A 300 17.42 4.30 -12.53
CA ARG A 300 18.33 4.58 -11.43
C ARG A 300 17.98 5.82 -10.63
N GLU A 301 17.22 6.74 -11.23
CA GLU A 301 16.70 7.93 -10.56
C GLU A 301 15.39 7.69 -9.83
N GLY A 302 14.76 6.52 -10.00
CA GLY A 302 13.51 6.15 -9.33
C GLY A 302 12.30 6.93 -9.81
N LEU A 303 12.20 7.22 -11.11
CA LEU A 303 11.08 8.00 -11.66
C LEU A 303 9.77 7.22 -11.63
N LEU A 304 9.82 5.90 -11.83
CA LEU A 304 8.67 5.03 -11.64
C LEU A 304 8.22 5.03 -10.18
N LEU A 305 9.17 4.95 -9.25
CA LEU A 305 8.89 5.01 -7.81
C LEU A 305 8.26 6.35 -7.42
N HIS A 306 8.79 7.45 -7.96
CA HIS A 306 8.21 8.78 -7.76
C HIS A 306 6.73 8.82 -8.16
N ASP A 307 6.42 8.35 -9.37
CA ASP A 307 5.04 8.33 -9.87
C ASP A 307 4.12 7.43 -9.02
N MET A 308 4.59 6.24 -8.60
CA MET A 308 3.84 5.34 -7.71
C MET A 308 3.45 6.01 -6.39
N ILE A 309 4.43 6.68 -5.75
CA ILE A 309 4.24 7.31 -4.43
C ILE A 309 3.28 8.50 -4.52
N PHE A 310 3.48 9.39 -5.49
CA PHE A 310 2.75 10.65 -5.58
C PHE A 310 1.33 10.46 -6.15
N ALA A 311 1.18 9.71 -7.24
CA ALA A 311 -0.08 9.64 -7.98
C ALA A 311 -1.25 9.14 -7.12
N ALA A 312 -1.03 8.14 -6.28
CA ALA A 312 -2.06 7.58 -5.43
C ALA A 312 -2.63 8.63 -4.46
N PHE A 313 -1.75 9.34 -3.73
CA PHE A 313 -2.19 10.36 -2.76
C PHE A 313 -2.94 11.51 -3.45
N PHE A 314 -2.40 12.03 -4.55
CA PHE A 314 -3.02 13.13 -5.28
C PHE A 314 -4.30 12.73 -6.04
N ALA A 315 -4.58 11.44 -6.15
CA ALA A 315 -5.86 10.91 -6.61
C ALA A 315 -6.89 10.70 -5.48
N GLY A 316 -6.53 11.01 -4.22
CA GLY A 316 -7.42 10.93 -3.06
C GLY A 316 -7.22 9.71 -2.17
N SER A 317 -6.13 8.97 -2.31
CA SER A 317 -5.75 7.90 -1.37
C SER A 317 -5.53 8.46 0.03
N ALA A 318 -5.80 7.64 1.03
CA ALA A 318 -5.52 7.96 2.43
C ALA A 318 -4.03 8.07 2.77
N GLY A 319 -3.16 7.64 1.85
CA GLY A 319 -1.71 7.70 1.97
C GLY A 319 -1.02 7.66 0.61
N CYS A 320 0.30 7.53 0.59
CA CYS A 320 1.02 7.34 -0.66
C CYS A 320 0.72 5.96 -1.29
N GLY A 321 1.03 5.78 -2.58
CA GLY A 321 1.08 4.43 -3.16
C GLY A 321 2.17 3.61 -2.48
N GLN A 322 1.90 2.32 -2.28
CA GLN A 322 2.80 1.42 -1.58
C GLN A 322 3.55 0.54 -2.60
N PRO A 323 4.80 0.89 -2.95
CA PRO A 323 5.53 0.17 -3.97
C PRO A 323 5.84 -1.27 -3.52
N TRP A 324 5.84 -2.17 -4.51
CA TRP A 324 6.46 -3.48 -4.46
C TRP A 324 7.93 -3.38 -4.86
N HIS A 325 8.68 -4.44 -4.96
CA HIS A 325 10.11 -4.47 -5.35
C HIS A 325 11.00 -3.55 -4.49
N TRP A 326 10.82 -3.64 -3.16
CA TRP A 326 11.58 -2.86 -2.16
C TRP A 326 13.04 -3.32 -2.02
N ASP A 327 13.36 -4.53 -2.43
CA ASP A 327 14.62 -5.22 -2.20
C ASP A 327 15.73 -4.84 -3.20
N HIS A 328 16.69 -5.72 -3.38
CA HIS A 328 17.83 -5.55 -4.29
C HIS A 328 17.43 -5.36 -5.75
N ILE A 329 16.20 -5.73 -6.12
CA ILE A 329 15.70 -5.59 -7.49
C ILE A 329 15.54 -4.11 -7.86
N TYR A 330 15.05 -3.27 -6.92
CA TYR A 330 14.78 -1.87 -7.26
C TYR A 330 15.10 -0.89 -6.12
N ILE A 331 14.25 -0.75 -5.09
CA ILE A 331 14.36 0.34 -4.11
C ILE A 331 15.67 0.28 -3.33
N ALA A 332 15.95 -0.84 -2.68
CA ALA A 332 17.20 -1.02 -1.94
C ALA A 332 18.40 -1.15 -2.88
N GLY A 333 18.23 -1.83 -4.03
CA GLY A 333 19.29 -2.01 -5.02
C GLY A 333 19.83 -0.71 -5.61
N HIS A 334 18.97 0.29 -5.82
CA HIS A 334 19.34 1.61 -6.33
C HIS A 334 19.37 2.69 -5.25
N ASN A 335 19.17 2.33 -3.97
CA ASN A 335 19.13 3.27 -2.84
C ASN A 335 18.11 4.41 -3.02
N LEU A 336 16.89 4.08 -3.42
CA LEU A 336 15.84 5.03 -3.78
C LEU A 336 14.97 5.50 -2.59
N TRP A 337 15.33 5.16 -1.36
CA TRP A 337 14.57 5.49 -0.16
C TRP A 337 14.26 6.99 -0.02
N TYR A 338 15.09 7.86 -0.57
CA TYR A 338 14.93 9.31 -0.51
C TYR A 338 13.64 9.82 -1.17
N HIS A 339 12.97 9.05 -2.05
CA HIS A 339 11.68 9.43 -2.63
C HIS A 339 10.58 9.52 -1.58
N PHE A 340 10.60 8.67 -0.56
CA PHE A 340 9.66 8.76 0.57
C PHE A 340 9.87 10.05 1.37
N LYS A 341 11.13 10.47 1.58
CA LYS A 341 11.45 11.76 2.23
C LYS A 341 10.94 12.95 1.43
N ARG A 342 11.07 12.89 0.12
CA ARG A 342 10.57 13.94 -0.78
C ARG A 342 9.05 14.01 -0.77
N PHE A 343 8.37 12.87 -0.72
CA PHE A 343 6.92 12.83 -0.54
C PHE A 343 6.53 13.36 0.84
N ALA A 344 7.18 12.93 1.92
CA ALA A 344 6.94 13.44 3.27
C ALA A 344 7.07 14.96 3.34
N LYS A 345 8.08 15.54 2.70
CA LYS A 345 8.25 17.00 2.58
C LYS A 345 7.12 17.68 1.79
N ALA A 346 6.65 17.05 0.72
CA ALA A 346 5.56 17.60 -0.09
C ALA A 346 4.23 17.71 0.68
N VAL A 347 4.01 16.80 1.63
CA VAL A 347 2.78 16.74 2.45
C VAL A 347 2.97 17.23 3.89
N GLU A 348 4.15 17.75 4.22
CA GLU A 348 4.48 18.23 5.56
C GLU A 348 3.48 19.27 6.08
N GLY A 349 3.01 19.08 7.33
CA GLY A 349 2.07 20.00 7.96
C GLY A 349 0.65 19.98 7.39
N LEU A 350 0.31 19.06 6.48
CA LEU A 350 -1.07 18.85 6.04
C LEU A 350 -1.86 18.04 7.08
N ASP A 351 -3.11 18.41 7.24
CA ASP A 351 -4.12 17.59 7.89
C ASP A 351 -5.22 17.23 6.88
N PRO A 352 -5.05 16.11 6.14
CA PRO A 352 -5.99 15.75 5.09
C PRO A 352 -7.43 15.51 5.58
N ALA A 353 -7.60 15.05 6.83
CA ALA A 353 -8.91 14.84 7.41
C ALA A 353 -9.61 16.18 7.72
N ALA A 354 -8.90 17.15 8.31
CA ALA A 354 -9.45 18.48 8.58
C ALA A 354 -9.71 19.28 7.29
N GLU A 355 -8.92 19.07 6.26
CA GLU A 355 -9.11 19.72 4.95
C GLU A 355 -10.28 19.11 4.16
N HIS A 356 -10.75 17.91 4.48
CA HIS A 356 -11.80 17.21 3.73
C HIS A 356 -11.52 17.14 2.23
N PHE A 357 -10.31 16.85 1.84
CA PHE A 357 -9.84 16.91 0.46
C PHE A 357 -10.77 16.20 -0.53
N ARG A 358 -11.04 16.88 -1.65
CA ARG A 358 -11.75 16.35 -2.82
C ARG A 358 -10.77 16.26 -3.98
N PRO A 359 -10.50 15.07 -4.51
CA PRO A 359 -9.61 14.91 -5.64
C PRO A 359 -10.24 15.47 -6.93
N PHE A 360 -9.42 16.02 -7.79
CA PHE A 360 -9.76 16.40 -9.16
C PHE A 360 -8.55 16.22 -10.07
N ARG A 361 -8.78 16.13 -11.36
CA ARG A 361 -7.75 16.06 -12.38
C ARG A 361 -8.02 17.06 -13.47
N THR A 362 -6.96 17.71 -13.94
CA THR A 362 -6.97 18.55 -15.14
C THR A 362 -5.64 18.39 -15.86
N GLU A 363 -5.47 19.05 -16.99
CA GLU A 363 -4.21 19.00 -17.73
C GLU A 363 -3.98 20.27 -18.51
N SER A 364 -2.71 20.56 -18.80
CA SER A 364 -2.26 21.51 -19.82
C SER A 364 -1.76 20.75 -21.06
N HIS A 365 -1.23 21.45 -22.02
CA HIS A 365 -0.61 20.83 -23.19
C HIS A 365 0.50 19.85 -22.79
N ARG A 366 1.34 20.22 -21.82
CA ARG A 366 2.54 19.45 -21.41
C ARG A 366 2.39 18.70 -20.10
N MET A 367 1.44 19.09 -19.23
CA MET A 367 1.34 18.56 -17.86
C MET A 367 0.03 17.87 -17.62
N ARG A 368 0.06 16.74 -16.91
CA ARG A 368 -1.07 16.21 -16.15
C ARG A 368 -1.04 16.83 -14.76
N ILE A 369 -2.19 17.23 -14.25
CA ILE A 369 -2.32 17.93 -12.98
C ILE A 369 -3.33 17.17 -12.12
N TYR A 370 -2.84 16.60 -11.04
CA TYR A 370 -3.65 15.93 -10.04
C TYR A 370 -3.80 16.87 -8.85
N GLY A 371 -5.02 17.10 -8.40
CA GLY A 371 -5.29 18.08 -7.37
C GLY A 371 -6.17 17.58 -6.25
N LEU A 372 -5.92 18.10 -5.05
CA LEU A 372 -6.72 17.92 -3.86
C LEU A 372 -7.23 19.31 -3.44
N ARG A 373 -8.56 19.49 -3.44
CA ARG A 373 -9.19 20.74 -3.00
C ARG A 373 -9.75 20.54 -1.59
N GLY A 374 -9.18 21.26 -0.65
CA GLY A 374 -9.60 21.29 0.74
C GLY A 374 -10.40 22.54 1.11
N THR A 375 -10.71 22.67 2.40
CA THR A 375 -11.41 23.82 2.98
C THR A 375 -10.55 25.09 2.94
N GLY A 376 -9.28 24.98 3.32
CA GLY A 376 -8.31 26.08 3.32
C GLY A 376 -7.18 25.92 2.30
N THR A 377 -6.92 24.70 1.86
CA THR A 377 -5.76 24.37 1.04
C THR A 377 -6.17 23.79 -0.32
N VAL A 378 -5.45 24.19 -1.38
CA VAL A 378 -5.43 23.47 -2.65
C VAL A 378 -4.02 22.92 -2.85
N LEU A 379 -3.92 21.61 -3.02
CA LEU A 379 -2.67 20.92 -3.25
C LEU A 379 -2.68 20.35 -4.67
N LEU A 380 -1.65 20.63 -5.46
CA LEU A 380 -1.55 20.20 -6.86
C LEU A 380 -0.25 19.46 -7.08
N TRP A 381 -0.30 18.35 -7.81
CA TRP A 381 0.87 17.68 -8.35
C TRP A 381 0.87 17.77 -9.85
N PHE A 382 1.89 18.45 -10.38
CA PHE A 382 2.15 18.59 -11.80
C PHE A 382 3.10 17.48 -12.24
N ARG A 383 2.71 16.74 -13.27
CA ARG A 383 3.51 15.66 -13.85
C ARG A 383 3.61 15.84 -15.38
N SER A 384 4.83 15.99 -15.89
CA SER A 384 5.09 16.13 -17.33
C SER A 384 4.59 14.88 -18.09
N LYS A 385 3.94 15.12 -19.24
CA LYS A 385 3.40 14.03 -20.08
C LYS A 385 4.49 13.25 -20.81
N ASP A 386 5.56 13.92 -21.19
CA ASP A 386 6.68 13.39 -21.96
C ASP A 386 7.96 13.18 -21.13
N GLY A 387 7.93 13.51 -19.84
CA GLY A 387 9.10 13.47 -18.96
C GLY A 387 10.08 14.63 -19.13
N GLY A 388 9.79 15.57 -20.04
CA GLY A 388 10.59 16.77 -20.29
C GLY A 388 10.29 17.92 -19.32
N THR A 389 10.88 19.07 -19.61
CA THR A 389 10.64 20.33 -18.90
C THR A 389 9.46 21.07 -19.52
N ALA A 390 8.48 21.46 -18.68
CA ALA A 390 7.40 22.34 -19.07
C ALA A 390 7.73 23.78 -18.68
N GLU A 391 7.65 24.67 -19.64
CA GLU A 391 7.86 26.10 -19.49
C GLU A 391 6.57 26.86 -19.81
N ASN A 392 6.45 28.08 -19.26
CA ASN A 392 5.29 28.97 -19.48
C ASN A 392 3.96 28.36 -19.02
N GLU A 393 3.99 27.49 -18.04
CA GLU A 393 2.77 26.98 -17.41
C GLU A 393 2.19 28.04 -16.48
N SER A 394 0.85 28.07 -16.36
CA SER A 394 0.13 28.91 -15.41
C SER A 394 -1.04 28.16 -14.83
N PHE A 395 -1.46 28.55 -13.64
CA PHE A 395 -2.62 27.96 -12.98
C PHE A 395 -3.44 29.04 -12.29
N ARG A 396 -4.77 28.90 -12.30
CA ARG A 396 -5.66 29.83 -11.62
C ARG A 396 -6.23 29.22 -10.35
N PHE A 397 -5.86 29.76 -9.21
CA PHE A 397 -6.47 29.46 -7.92
C PHE A 397 -7.78 30.23 -7.74
N GLY A 398 -8.69 29.73 -6.91
CA GLY A 398 -10.02 30.32 -6.74
C GLY A 398 -10.08 31.55 -5.84
N GLY A 399 -9.06 32.42 -5.83
CA GLY A 399 -9.03 33.64 -5.03
C GLY A 399 -7.62 34.08 -4.65
N ARG A 400 -7.55 35.03 -3.68
CA ARG A 400 -6.29 35.48 -3.07
C ARG A 400 -5.78 34.48 -2.06
N GLY A 401 -4.48 34.36 -1.92
CA GLY A 401 -3.82 33.47 -0.97
C GLY A 401 -2.31 33.45 -1.16
N THR A 402 -1.67 32.60 -0.42
CA THR A 402 -0.23 32.33 -0.54
C THR A 402 0.01 31.01 -1.24
N ALA A 403 1.03 30.93 -2.05
CA ALA A 403 1.42 29.69 -2.74
C ALA A 403 2.91 29.41 -2.62
N GLU A 404 3.24 28.15 -2.56
CA GLU A 404 4.62 27.65 -2.67
C GLU A 404 4.67 26.50 -3.68
N ILE A 405 5.80 26.35 -4.33
CA ILE A 405 6.10 25.22 -5.20
C ILE A 405 7.28 24.43 -4.64
N TYR A 406 7.14 23.12 -4.59
CA TYR A 406 8.17 22.17 -4.23
C TYR A 406 8.52 21.31 -5.43
N PHE A 407 9.80 21.21 -5.75
CA PHE A 407 10.35 20.37 -6.82
C PHE A 407 10.94 19.09 -6.20
N PRO A 408 10.19 17.98 -6.18
CA PRO A 408 10.62 16.78 -5.46
C PRO A 408 11.92 16.16 -6.00
N LEU A 409 12.16 16.25 -7.31
CA LEU A 409 13.37 15.67 -7.91
C LEU A 409 14.63 16.49 -7.63
N GLU A 410 14.47 17.78 -7.29
CA GLU A 410 15.56 18.71 -6.95
C GLU A 410 15.65 18.95 -5.43
N ASP A 411 14.69 18.48 -4.65
CA ASP A 411 14.52 18.76 -3.21
C ASP A 411 14.55 20.28 -2.89
N ARG A 412 13.92 21.09 -3.74
CA ARG A 412 13.93 22.56 -3.68
C ARG A 412 12.52 23.10 -3.54
N ARG A 413 12.36 24.19 -2.77
CA ARG A 413 11.09 24.87 -2.53
C ARG A 413 11.22 26.37 -2.78
N GLU A 414 10.19 26.98 -3.36
CA GLU A 414 10.12 28.42 -3.65
C GLU A 414 8.73 28.97 -3.34
N ALA A 415 8.67 30.25 -2.98
CA ALA A 415 7.39 30.95 -2.91
C ALA A 415 6.91 31.32 -4.32
N LEU A 416 5.60 31.23 -4.54
CA LEU A 416 4.96 31.64 -5.79
C LEU A 416 4.17 32.94 -5.59
N LYS A 417 4.28 33.83 -6.59
CA LYS A 417 3.44 35.03 -6.64
C LYS A 417 2.07 34.69 -7.21
N VAL A 418 1.04 34.85 -6.41
CA VAL A 418 -0.35 34.76 -6.84
C VAL A 418 -0.89 36.17 -7.07
N GLU A 419 -1.42 36.41 -8.27
CA GLU A 419 -2.03 37.70 -8.63
C GLU A 419 -3.40 37.86 -7.96
N ASP A 420 -3.90 39.12 -7.85
CA ASP A 420 -5.21 39.41 -7.24
C ASP A 420 -6.39 38.68 -7.87
N ASN A 421 -6.31 38.36 -9.15
CA ASN A 421 -7.30 37.60 -9.90
C ASN A 421 -7.16 36.06 -9.74
N GLY A 422 -6.20 35.61 -8.91
CA GLY A 422 -5.89 34.22 -8.61
C GLY A 422 -4.98 33.53 -9.63
N TRP A 423 -4.47 34.21 -10.63
CA TRP A 423 -3.50 33.63 -11.56
C TRP A 423 -2.11 33.53 -10.93
N CYS A 424 -1.40 32.48 -11.29
CA CYS A 424 -0.03 32.24 -10.92
C CYS A 424 0.75 31.71 -12.13
N ASN A 425 1.79 32.42 -12.53
CA ASN A 425 2.74 31.95 -13.52
C ASN A 425 3.75 31.05 -12.82
N LEU A 426 3.97 29.86 -13.38
CA LEU A 426 4.83 28.84 -12.79
C LEU A 426 6.24 28.93 -13.38
N PRO A 427 7.28 28.72 -12.57
CA PRO A 427 8.63 28.54 -13.10
C PRO A 427 8.70 27.28 -13.97
N ALA A 428 9.78 27.11 -14.69
CA ALA A 428 10.02 25.89 -15.46
C ALA A 428 9.97 24.65 -14.55
N ILE A 429 9.14 23.67 -14.92
CA ILE A 429 8.94 22.42 -14.17
C ILE A 429 9.63 21.28 -14.91
N LYS A 430 10.72 20.80 -14.36
CA LYS A 430 11.39 19.58 -14.85
C LYS A 430 10.67 18.36 -14.30
N ARG A 431 9.89 17.68 -15.15
CA ARG A 431 9.14 16.46 -14.87
C ARG A 431 8.02 16.55 -13.84
N SER A 432 8.26 17.15 -12.66
CA SER A 432 7.31 17.10 -11.55
C SER A 432 7.48 18.27 -10.59
N ALA A 433 6.35 18.80 -10.11
CA ALA A 433 6.31 19.77 -9.02
C ALA A 433 5.04 19.62 -8.20
N VAL A 434 5.11 19.99 -6.92
CA VAL A 434 3.96 20.07 -6.02
C VAL A 434 3.70 21.52 -5.66
N ILE A 435 2.50 22.02 -5.84
CA ILE A 435 2.10 23.36 -5.44
C ILE A 435 1.10 23.26 -4.29
N ARG A 436 1.37 24.00 -3.22
CA ARG A 436 0.45 24.24 -2.12
C ARG A 436 -0.02 25.68 -2.17
N PHE A 437 -1.32 25.85 -2.27
CA PHE A 437 -1.98 27.16 -2.16
C PHE A 437 -2.85 27.17 -0.92
N VAL A 438 -2.68 28.21 -0.09
CA VAL A 438 -3.46 28.44 1.14
C VAL A 438 -4.25 29.73 0.98
N ARG A 439 -5.56 29.65 1.21
CA ARG A 439 -6.52 30.76 1.16
C ARG A 439 -6.41 31.67 2.37
#